data_9bce112695c05ecc958b07aace750308
#
_entry.id   9bce112695c05ecc958b07aace750308
#
_cell.length_a   1.000
_cell.length_b   1.000
_cell.length_c   1.000
_cell.angle_alpha   90.00
_cell.angle_beta   90.00
_cell.angle_gamma   90.00
#
_symmetry.space_group_name_H-M   'P 1'
#
loop_
_entity.id
_entity.type
_entity.pdbx_description
1 polymer ?
#
loop_
_entity_poly.entity_id
_entity_poly.type
_entity_poly.pdbx_seq_one_letter_code
_entity_poly.pdbx_strand_id
1 'polypeptide(L)'
;DWVIEVVTEDLNIKNKVYEKILPHLSKTAILSSNTSGIPLVQLTSSLPANVKERFLITHFFNPPRYMHLLELIKGEFTSNETYQLMVDFCNSVLGKGIVHAKDTPNFIGNRIGVFGLMVSIDLAVKHGLTVEEVDKLTGPISGRPKSATFRTADIVGLDTLEKVSLTTFDKAPHDDERLIFKIPDILETLIKTNRLGQKTGAGFYRKNENRTIESIDLSTAEYKPMKKVLFDCFRVAKDQQSLTRKLNALCYGDDKGSKYFWEIMSKTLIYSANKIPEISNDIINIDNAMKWGFGWEMGPFESWDAIGLKKSVEKMHLDGK
;
A
#
# COMPACT_ATOMS: atom_id res chain seq x y z
N ASP A 1 -28.12 -13.25 2.70
CA ASP A 1 -27.91 -12.11 1.79
C ASP A 1 -26.78 -11.24 2.31
N TRP A 2 -26.02 -10.66 1.38
CA TRP A 2 -24.94 -9.72 1.68
C TRP A 2 -25.04 -8.50 0.77
N VAL A 3 -25.05 -7.30 1.36
CA VAL A 3 -25.09 -6.01 0.66
C VAL A 3 -23.76 -5.30 0.90
N ILE A 4 -23.09 -4.91 -0.18
CA ILE A 4 -21.81 -4.20 -0.12
C ILE A 4 -22.04 -2.77 -0.61
N GLU A 5 -21.77 -1.79 0.24
CA GLU A 5 -21.74 -0.37 -0.14
C GLU A 5 -20.38 -0.04 -0.73
N VAL A 6 -20.37 0.48 -1.98
CA VAL A 6 -19.18 0.83 -2.76
C VAL A 6 -19.26 2.23 -3.39
N VAL A 7 -20.08 3.11 -2.81
CA VAL A 7 -20.21 4.48 -3.33
C VAL A 7 -19.01 5.33 -2.93
N THR A 8 -18.98 6.58 -3.45
CA THR A 8 -17.86 7.51 -3.22
C THR A 8 -17.52 7.67 -1.74
N GLU A 9 -16.27 8.00 -1.42
CA GLU A 9 -15.73 8.09 -0.06
C GLU A 9 -16.18 9.41 0.61
N ASP A 10 -17.51 9.50 0.85
CA ASP A 10 -18.18 10.61 1.52
C ASP A 10 -19.23 10.05 2.49
N LEU A 11 -19.11 10.39 3.78
CA LEU A 11 -19.96 9.88 4.84
C LEU A 11 -21.44 10.25 4.63
N ASN A 12 -21.72 11.47 4.15
CA ASN A 12 -23.09 11.91 3.92
C ASN A 12 -23.77 11.14 2.78
N ILE A 13 -22.99 10.86 1.72
CA ILE A 13 -23.48 10.04 0.60
C ILE A 13 -23.73 8.62 1.05
N LYS A 14 -22.81 8.02 1.82
CA LYS A 14 -22.98 6.67 2.37
C LYS A 14 -24.20 6.58 3.30
N ASN A 15 -24.39 7.54 4.19
CA ASN A 15 -25.57 7.60 5.07
C ASN A 15 -26.88 7.66 4.28
N LYS A 16 -26.96 8.49 3.23
CA LYS A 16 -28.13 8.54 2.35
C LYS A 16 -28.40 7.20 1.65
N VAL A 17 -27.36 6.46 1.30
CA VAL A 17 -27.51 5.11 0.74
C VAL A 17 -28.05 4.16 1.82
N TYR A 18 -27.50 4.20 3.03
CA TYR A 18 -27.99 3.37 4.14
C TYR A 18 -29.46 3.63 4.43
N GLU A 19 -29.88 4.90 4.54
CA GLU A 19 -31.29 5.27 4.73
C GLU A 19 -32.22 4.65 3.66
N LYS A 20 -31.79 4.61 2.40
CA LYS A 20 -32.56 4.02 1.31
C LYS A 20 -32.63 2.50 1.35
N ILE A 21 -31.57 1.82 1.76
CA ILE A 21 -31.52 0.35 1.73
C ILE A 21 -32.10 -0.27 3.01
N LEU A 22 -32.05 0.42 4.17
CA LEU A 22 -32.51 -0.11 5.44
C LEU A 22 -33.94 -0.69 5.41
N PRO A 23 -34.95 -0.03 4.79
CA PRO A 23 -36.30 -0.57 4.71
C PRO A 23 -36.43 -1.87 3.92
N HIS A 24 -35.44 -2.19 3.09
CA HIS A 24 -35.42 -3.35 2.18
C HIS A 24 -34.47 -4.46 2.65
N LEU A 25 -33.67 -4.20 3.70
CA LEU A 25 -32.76 -5.20 4.25
C LEU A 25 -33.53 -6.32 4.96
N SER A 26 -33.26 -7.56 4.58
CA SER A 26 -33.78 -8.71 5.33
C SER A 26 -33.20 -8.71 6.76
N LYS A 27 -33.94 -9.36 7.68
CA LYS A 27 -33.53 -9.43 9.10
C LYS A 27 -32.19 -10.13 9.32
N THR A 28 -31.72 -10.91 8.35
CA THR A 28 -30.46 -11.67 8.41
C THR A 28 -29.40 -11.17 7.44
N ALA A 29 -29.71 -10.15 6.62
CA ALA A 29 -28.74 -9.61 5.66
C ALA A 29 -27.55 -8.95 6.37
N ILE A 30 -26.36 -9.25 5.88
CA ILE A 30 -25.13 -8.58 6.30
C ILE A 30 -24.95 -7.34 5.44
N LEU A 31 -24.61 -6.23 6.05
CA LEU A 31 -24.28 -4.97 5.38
C LEU A 31 -22.78 -4.70 5.58
N SER A 32 -22.08 -4.37 4.50
CA SER A 32 -20.68 -3.96 4.60
C SER A 32 -20.36 -2.73 3.76
N SER A 33 -19.34 -2.01 4.12
CA SER A 33 -18.76 -0.91 3.32
C SER A 33 -17.39 -1.29 2.79
N ASN A 34 -17.08 -0.83 1.58
CA ASN A 34 -15.76 -0.94 0.97
C ASN A 34 -14.91 0.33 1.18
N THR A 35 -15.21 1.11 2.21
CA THR A 35 -14.44 2.30 2.57
C THR A 35 -12.97 1.98 2.81
N SER A 36 -12.07 2.93 2.52
CA SER A 36 -10.63 2.80 2.80
C SER A 36 -10.19 3.61 4.02
N GLY A 37 -11.04 4.51 4.57
CA GLY A 37 -10.56 5.39 5.63
C GLY A 37 -11.65 6.15 6.40
N ILE A 38 -12.95 5.83 6.21
CA ILE A 38 -14.00 6.35 7.08
C ILE A 38 -14.13 5.38 8.27
N PRO A 39 -13.95 5.86 9.53
CA PRO A 39 -14.05 5.01 10.71
C PRO A 39 -15.39 4.29 10.80
N LEU A 40 -15.38 3.05 11.21
CA LEU A 40 -16.56 2.20 11.30
C LEU A 40 -17.61 2.78 12.26
N VAL A 41 -17.15 3.40 13.35
CA VAL A 41 -18.04 4.10 14.30
C VAL A 41 -18.86 5.21 13.63
N GLN A 42 -18.28 5.93 12.67
CA GLN A 42 -18.99 6.97 11.92
C GLN A 42 -19.98 6.37 10.91
N LEU A 43 -19.59 5.31 10.20
CA LEU A 43 -20.45 4.62 9.24
C LEU A 43 -21.69 4.02 9.90
N THR A 44 -21.54 3.56 11.14
CA THR A 44 -22.63 2.89 11.86
C THR A 44 -23.44 3.81 12.79
N SER A 45 -23.06 5.09 12.90
CA SER A 45 -23.66 6.04 13.88
C SER A 45 -25.19 6.12 13.77
N SER A 46 -25.72 6.15 12.55
CA SER A 46 -27.16 6.26 12.27
C SER A 46 -27.88 4.90 12.11
N LEU A 47 -27.15 3.78 12.15
CA LEU A 47 -27.75 2.47 11.91
C LEU A 47 -28.44 1.91 13.17
N PRO A 48 -29.57 1.18 13.02
CA PRO A 48 -30.20 0.45 14.12
C PRO A 48 -29.26 -0.59 14.75
N ALA A 49 -29.42 -0.86 16.05
CA ALA A 49 -28.57 -1.79 16.79
C ALA A 49 -28.45 -3.18 16.13
N ASN A 50 -29.58 -3.74 15.71
CA ASN A 50 -29.63 -5.04 15.03
C ASN A 50 -28.93 -5.05 13.66
N VAL A 51 -28.73 -3.90 13.03
CA VAL A 51 -27.94 -3.78 11.78
C VAL A 51 -26.48 -3.60 12.11
N LYS A 52 -26.13 -2.86 13.18
CA LYS A 52 -24.73 -2.72 13.64
C LYS A 52 -24.08 -4.07 13.96
N GLU A 53 -24.82 -5.01 14.55
CA GLU A 53 -24.33 -6.37 14.84
C GLU A 53 -23.94 -7.15 13.57
N ARG A 54 -24.50 -6.75 12.42
CA ARG A 54 -24.27 -7.36 11.11
C ARG A 54 -23.59 -6.42 10.12
N PHE A 55 -22.90 -5.41 10.65
CA PHE A 55 -22.12 -4.47 9.84
C PHE A 55 -20.63 -4.67 10.08
N LEU A 56 -19.84 -4.66 8.98
CA LEU A 56 -18.37 -4.69 9.00
C LEU A 56 -17.83 -3.96 7.79
N ILE A 57 -16.52 -3.71 7.76
CA ILE A 57 -15.85 -3.25 6.55
C ILE A 57 -15.26 -4.46 5.82
N THR A 58 -15.48 -4.50 4.51
CA THR A 58 -14.90 -5.46 3.57
C THR A 58 -14.12 -4.70 2.52
N HIS A 59 -12.84 -4.47 2.77
CA HIS A 59 -12.00 -3.65 1.92
C HIS A 59 -11.30 -4.49 0.85
N PHE A 60 -11.84 -4.45 -0.36
CA PHE A 60 -11.29 -5.10 -1.55
C PHE A 60 -10.24 -4.23 -2.22
N PHE A 61 -9.21 -4.86 -2.74
CA PHE A 61 -8.20 -4.21 -3.57
C PHE A 61 -8.57 -4.30 -5.06
N ASN A 62 -8.32 -3.23 -5.79
CA ASN A 62 -8.65 -3.15 -7.22
C ASN A 62 -7.55 -3.77 -8.11
N PRO A 63 -7.93 -4.54 -9.14
CA PRO A 63 -9.29 -4.97 -9.47
C PRO A 63 -9.72 -6.17 -8.60
N PRO A 64 -10.92 -6.14 -7.96
CA PRO A 64 -11.31 -7.12 -6.95
C PRO A 64 -11.40 -8.56 -7.45
N ARG A 65 -11.60 -8.75 -8.75
CA ARG A 65 -11.59 -10.08 -9.38
C ARG A 65 -10.22 -10.76 -9.31
N TYR A 66 -9.13 -10.00 -9.40
CA TYR A 66 -7.78 -10.55 -9.53
C TYR A 66 -6.96 -10.43 -8.23
N MET A 67 -7.21 -9.38 -7.44
CA MET A 67 -6.50 -9.17 -6.19
C MET A 67 -6.95 -10.17 -5.14
N HIS A 68 -6.01 -10.90 -4.57
CA HIS A 68 -6.29 -11.93 -3.57
C HIS A 68 -6.66 -11.35 -2.21
N LEU A 69 -6.09 -10.18 -1.85
CA LEU A 69 -6.32 -9.53 -0.57
C LEU A 69 -7.77 -9.09 -0.37
N LEU A 70 -8.31 -9.43 0.80
CA LEU A 70 -9.49 -8.83 1.38
C LEU A 70 -9.21 -8.50 2.85
N GLU A 71 -9.22 -7.23 3.20
CA GLU A 71 -9.15 -6.79 4.59
C GLU A 71 -10.56 -6.81 5.19
N LEU A 72 -10.71 -7.51 6.31
CA LEU A 72 -11.94 -7.52 7.10
C LEU A 72 -11.72 -6.73 8.39
N ILE A 73 -12.54 -5.72 8.61
CA ILE A 73 -12.48 -4.88 9.80
C ILE A 73 -13.77 -5.04 10.60
N LYS A 74 -13.60 -5.54 11.82
CA LYS A 74 -14.67 -5.76 12.78
C LYS A 74 -14.88 -4.50 13.61
N GLY A 75 -16.12 -4.03 13.70
CA GLY A 75 -16.50 -2.94 14.61
C GLY A 75 -16.81 -3.42 16.02
N GLU A 76 -16.96 -2.48 16.93
CA GLU A 76 -17.32 -2.74 18.33
C GLU A 76 -18.61 -3.56 18.45
N PHE A 77 -19.63 -3.23 17.63
CA PHE A 77 -20.94 -3.87 17.67
C PHE A 77 -21.06 -5.08 16.75
N THR A 78 -20.11 -5.33 15.86
CA THR A 78 -20.15 -6.47 14.94
C THR A 78 -20.08 -7.78 15.72
N SER A 79 -21.09 -8.64 15.56
CA SER A 79 -21.12 -9.93 16.26
C SER A 79 -19.99 -10.86 15.78
N ASN A 80 -19.52 -11.74 16.66
CA ASN A 80 -18.50 -12.74 16.30
C ASN A 80 -19.03 -13.70 15.23
N GLU A 81 -20.32 -14.05 15.32
CA GLU A 81 -20.98 -14.91 14.35
C GLU A 81 -20.97 -14.30 12.94
N THR A 82 -21.41 -13.05 12.82
CA THR A 82 -21.36 -12.32 11.53
C THR A 82 -19.95 -12.24 10.98
N TYR A 83 -19.00 -11.90 11.83
CA TYR A 83 -17.61 -11.77 11.41
C TYR A 83 -17.04 -13.11 10.90
N GLN A 84 -17.23 -14.20 11.66
CA GLN A 84 -16.75 -15.52 11.28
C GLN A 84 -17.44 -16.03 10.00
N LEU A 85 -18.74 -15.81 9.87
CA LEU A 85 -19.48 -16.16 8.65
C LEU A 85 -18.86 -15.45 7.42
N MET A 86 -18.50 -14.18 7.56
CA MET A 86 -17.86 -13.42 6.46
C MET A 86 -16.45 -13.90 6.16
N VAL A 87 -15.67 -14.24 7.19
CA VAL A 87 -14.34 -14.87 7.01
C VAL A 87 -14.47 -16.15 6.19
N ASP A 88 -15.36 -17.06 6.61
CA ASP A 88 -15.54 -18.36 5.98
C ASP A 88 -16.07 -18.23 4.55
N PHE A 89 -17.06 -17.38 4.35
CA PHE A 89 -17.63 -17.13 3.02
C PHE A 89 -16.61 -16.51 2.07
N CYS A 90 -15.95 -15.44 2.49
CA CYS A 90 -15.00 -14.75 1.62
C CYS A 90 -13.77 -15.60 1.30
N ASN A 91 -13.31 -16.42 2.24
CA ASN A 91 -12.21 -17.34 2.00
C ASN A 91 -12.64 -18.51 1.12
N SER A 92 -13.67 -19.27 1.53
CA SER A 92 -14.00 -20.55 0.91
C SER A 92 -14.80 -20.42 -0.40
N VAL A 93 -15.67 -19.39 -0.50
CA VAL A 93 -16.53 -19.19 -1.68
C VAL A 93 -15.94 -18.18 -2.65
N LEU A 94 -15.41 -17.06 -2.15
CA LEU A 94 -14.81 -16.03 -3.03
C LEU A 94 -13.33 -16.27 -3.30
N GLY A 95 -12.67 -17.19 -2.59
CA GLY A 95 -11.26 -17.49 -2.74
C GLY A 95 -10.34 -16.33 -2.36
N LYS A 96 -10.74 -15.51 -1.39
CA LYS A 96 -9.96 -14.37 -0.91
C LYS A 96 -9.00 -14.78 0.19
N GLY A 97 -7.82 -14.17 0.19
CA GLY A 97 -6.92 -14.16 1.33
C GLY A 97 -7.40 -13.13 2.36
N ILE A 98 -7.87 -13.61 3.50
CA ILE A 98 -8.42 -12.76 4.55
C ILE A 98 -7.32 -12.22 5.43
N VAL A 99 -7.34 -10.91 5.63
CA VAL A 99 -6.47 -10.19 6.55
C VAL A 99 -7.34 -9.48 7.58
N HIS A 100 -7.02 -9.70 8.86
CA HIS A 100 -7.74 -9.12 9.98
C HIS A 100 -7.12 -7.76 10.34
N ALA A 101 -7.73 -6.69 9.87
CA ALA A 101 -7.27 -5.33 10.13
C ALA A 101 -8.08 -4.65 11.23
N LYS A 102 -7.47 -3.65 11.87
CA LYS A 102 -8.15 -2.78 12.82
C LYS A 102 -8.76 -1.58 12.13
N ASP A 103 -9.76 -0.97 12.79
CA ASP A 103 -10.42 0.26 12.30
C ASP A 103 -9.50 1.48 12.45
N THR A 104 -8.52 1.54 11.58
CA THR A 104 -7.51 2.61 11.51
C THR A 104 -7.43 3.18 10.10
N PRO A 105 -7.00 4.45 9.92
CA PRO A 105 -6.88 5.05 8.60
C PRO A 105 -6.04 4.19 7.65
N ASN A 106 -6.62 3.85 6.49
CA ASN A 106 -5.97 3.04 5.45
C ASN A 106 -5.62 1.59 5.84
N PHE A 107 -6.13 1.11 6.97
CA PHE A 107 -5.98 -0.27 7.48
C PHE A 107 -4.53 -0.77 7.48
N ILE A 108 -4.23 -1.90 6.82
CA ILE A 108 -2.87 -2.46 6.75
C ILE A 108 -2.24 -2.21 5.37
N GLY A 109 -2.90 -2.70 4.31
CA GLY A 109 -2.30 -2.73 2.98
C GLY A 109 -1.96 -1.33 2.46
N ASN A 110 -2.93 -0.41 2.47
CA ASN A 110 -2.69 0.96 2.06
C ASN A 110 -1.73 1.69 3.00
N ARG A 111 -1.82 1.46 4.32
CA ARG A 111 -0.95 2.12 5.30
C ARG A 111 0.53 1.80 5.04
N ILE A 112 0.88 0.51 4.97
CA ILE A 112 2.26 0.07 4.74
C ILE A 112 2.68 0.27 3.28
N GLY A 113 1.79 -0.03 2.33
CA GLY A 113 2.11 0.06 0.89
C GLY A 113 2.36 1.49 0.44
N VAL A 114 1.50 2.43 0.83
CA VAL A 114 1.69 3.86 0.51
C VAL A 114 2.88 4.43 1.26
N PHE A 115 3.12 4.05 2.53
CA PHE A 115 4.35 4.41 3.23
C PHE A 115 5.59 4.03 2.41
N GLY A 116 5.67 2.77 1.95
CA GLY A 116 6.80 2.31 1.14
C GLY A 116 6.96 3.05 -0.19
N LEU A 117 5.86 3.42 -0.85
CA LEU A 117 5.89 4.24 -2.07
C LEU A 117 6.41 5.66 -1.77
N MET A 118 5.88 6.32 -0.75
CA MET A 118 6.25 7.69 -0.38
C MET A 118 7.71 7.79 0.08
N VAL A 119 8.17 6.86 0.92
CA VAL A 119 9.60 6.74 1.30
C VAL A 119 10.47 6.56 0.06
N SER A 120 10.05 5.72 -0.90
CA SER A 120 10.84 5.50 -2.11
C SER A 120 10.96 6.76 -2.97
N ILE A 121 9.89 7.56 -3.07
CA ILE A 121 9.89 8.82 -3.82
C ILE A 121 10.78 9.86 -3.11
N ASP A 122 10.61 10.05 -1.80
CA ASP A 122 11.39 11.00 -0.99
C ASP A 122 12.90 10.70 -1.09
N LEU A 123 13.26 9.45 -0.85
CA LEU A 123 14.66 9.01 -0.93
C LEU A 123 15.23 9.06 -2.35
N ALA A 124 14.41 8.87 -3.39
CA ALA A 124 14.88 9.02 -4.76
C ALA A 124 15.34 10.46 -5.05
N VAL A 125 14.56 11.44 -4.61
CA VAL A 125 14.92 12.85 -4.69
C VAL A 125 16.17 13.15 -3.87
N LYS A 126 16.19 12.73 -2.61
CA LYS A 126 17.32 12.94 -1.67
C LYS A 126 18.64 12.37 -2.20
N HIS A 127 18.60 11.16 -2.75
CA HIS A 127 19.79 10.50 -3.32
C HIS A 127 20.09 10.89 -4.78
N GLY A 128 19.25 11.69 -5.43
CA GLY A 128 19.40 12.05 -6.84
C GLY A 128 19.37 10.83 -7.76
N LEU A 129 18.43 9.90 -7.52
CA LEU A 129 18.18 8.74 -8.36
C LEU A 129 17.14 9.05 -9.43
N THR A 130 17.25 8.42 -10.58
CA THR A 130 16.24 8.51 -11.62
C THR A 130 15.09 7.52 -11.37
N VAL A 131 13.96 7.76 -12.01
CA VAL A 131 12.76 6.91 -11.91
C VAL A 131 13.07 5.47 -12.30
N GLU A 132 13.80 5.27 -13.39
CA GLU A 132 14.20 3.94 -13.86
C GLU A 132 15.22 3.24 -12.96
N GLU A 133 16.10 3.98 -12.28
CA GLU A 133 17.03 3.44 -11.29
C GLU A 133 16.27 2.86 -10.09
N VAL A 134 15.33 3.61 -9.58
CA VAL A 134 14.45 3.17 -8.48
C VAL A 134 13.64 1.95 -8.88
N ASP A 135 12.97 1.98 -10.02
CA ASP A 135 12.12 0.87 -10.46
C ASP A 135 12.95 -0.40 -10.74
N LYS A 136 14.20 -0.27 -11.13
CA LYS A 136 15.10 -1.43 -11.23
C LYS A 136 15.42 -2.06 -9.88
N LEU A 137 15.66 -1.24 -8.86
CA LEU A 137 15.98 -1.72 -7.51
C LEU A 137 14.74 -2.25 -6.75
N THR A 138 13.58 -1.65 -6.98
CA THR A 138 12.33 -1.95 -6.25
C THR A 138 11.35 -2.83 -7.04
N GLY A 139 11.81 -3.47 -8.12
CA GLY A 139 11.01 -4.37 -8.94
C GLY A 139 11.31 -5.85 -8.65
N PRO A 140 11.28 -6.72 -9.69
CA PRO A 140 11.41 -8.18 -9.53
C PRO A 140 12.71 -8.63 -8.86
N ILE A 141 13.78 -7.84 -8.94
CA ILE A 141 15.05 -8.16 -8.28
C ILE A 141 14.91 -8.21 -6.75
N SER A 142 13.98 -7.45 -6.20
CA SER A 142 13.68 -7.36 -4.77
C SER A 142 12.39 -8.10 -4.36
N GLY A 143 11.86 -9.00 -5.23
CA GLY A 143 10.64 -9.74 -4.95
C GLY A 143 9.37 -8.89 -5.03
N ARG A 144 9.39 -7.80 -5.78
CA ARG A 144 8.23 -6.93 -6.02
C ARG A 144 7.74 -7.06 -7.46
N PRO A 145 6.50 -6.63 -7.78
CA PRO A 145 5.97 -6.70 -9.13
C PRO A 145 6.83 -5.98 -10.17
N LYS A 146 6.66 -6.34 -11.44
CA LYS A 146 7.34 -5.66 -12.56
C LYS A 146 7.03 -4.16 -12.65
N SER A 147 5.92 -3.73 -12.07
CA SER A 147 5.55 -2.32 -11.96
C SER A 147 6.40 -1.55 -10.96
N ALA A 148 7.14 -2.23 -10.06
CA ALA A 148 8.04 -1.61 -9.10
C ALA A 148 7.38 -0.46 -8.30
N THR A 149 8.05 0.67 -8.12
CA THR A 149 7.55 1.82 -7.36
C THR A 149 6.80 2.81 -8.24
N PHE A 150 7.49 3.46 -9.17
CA PHE A 150 6.93 4.57 -9.94
C PHE A 150 5.88 4.13 -10.98
N ARG A 151 6.10 3.00 -11.61
CA ARG A 151 5.09 2.46 -12.52
C ARG A 151 3.85 1.96 -11.77
N THR A 152 3.98 1.46 -10.52
CA THR A 152 2.83 1.15 -9.66
C THR A 152 2.05 2.42 -9.35
N ALA A 153 2.72 3.52 -8.98
CA ALA A 153 2.07 4.80 -8.78
C ALA A 153 1.29 5.28 -10.02
N ASP A 154 1.88 5.14 -11.21
CA ASP A 154 1.21 5.47 -12.49
C ASP A 154 0.00 4.58 -12.78
N ILE A 155 0.03 3.30 -12.41
CA ILE A 155 -1.09 2.36 -12.61
C ILE A 155 -2.23 2.66 -11.63
N VAL A 156 -1.92 2.91 -10.36
CA VAL A 156 -2.90 3.28 -9.33
C VAL A 156 -3.54 4.62 -9.64
N GLY A 157 -2.77 5.54 -10.19
CA GLY A 157 -3.14 6.92 -10.44
C GLY A 157 -2.65 7.84 -9.32
N LEU A 158 -1.95 8.90 -9.72
CA LEU A 158 -1.27 9.80 -8.78
C LEU A 158 -2.25 10.58 -7.88
N ASP A 159 -3.43 10.90 -8.37
CA ASP A 159 -4.52 11.49 -7.59
C ASP A 159 -5.11 10.51 -6.55
N THR A 160 -5.11 9.21 -6.85
CA THR A 160 -5.50 8.18 -5.90
C THR A 160 -4.42 8.02 -4.82
N LEU A 161 -3.15 7.99 -5.22
CA LEU A 161 -2.01 7.95 -4.29
C LEU A 161 -2.03 9.17 -3.35
N GLU A 162 -2.28 10.38 -3.89
CA GLU A 162 -2.45 11.59 -3.11
C GLU A 162 -3.55 11.45 -2.04
N LYS A 163 -4.75 11.05 -2.46
CA LYS A 163 -5.90 10.90 -1.53
C LYS A 163 -5.60 9.92 -0.40
N VAL A 164 -5.01 8.77 -0.72
CA VAL A 164 -4.67 7.75 0.29
C VAL A 164 -3.58 8.27 1.22
N SER A 165 -2.56 8.95 0.68
CA SER A 165 -1.49 9.54 1.48
C SER A 165 -2.03 10.61 2.43
N LEU A 166 -2.81 11.57 1.93
CA LEU A 166 -3.42 12.63 2.73
C LEU A 166 -4.41 12.07 3.77
N THR A 167 -5.12 10.99 3.47
CA THR A 167 -5.98 10.32 4.47
C THR A 167 -5.17 9.88 5.68
N THR A 168 -3.99 9.29 5.50
CA THR A 168 -3.11 8.95 6.62
C THR A 168 -2.58 10.22 7.31
N PHE A 169 -2.08 11.18 6.54
CA PHE A 169 -1.53 12.42 7.07
C PHE A 169 -2.53 13.16 7.97
N ASP A 170 -3.79 13.26 7.54
CA ASP A 170 -4.82 14.02 8.26
C ASP A 170 -5.44 13.23 9.42
N LYS A 171 -5.70 11.93 9.22
CA LYS A 171 -6.46 11.12 10.16
C LYS A 171 -5.61 10.31 11.15
N ALA A 172 -4.29 10.27 10.96
CA ALA A 172 -3.35 9.65 11.89
C ALA A 172 -2.35 10.69 12.44
N PRO A 173 -2.80 11.69 13.23
CA PRO A 173 -1.94 12.80 13.68
C PRO A 173 -0.82 12.36 14.61
N HIS A 174 -0.93 11.20 15.24
CA HIS A 174 0.06 10.63 16.17
C HIS A 174 0.96 9.59 15.51
N ASP A 175 0.88 9.43 14.18
CA ASP A 175 1.80 8.53 13.47
C ASP A 175 3.23 9.05 13.57
N ASP A 176 4.14 8.18 14.00
CA ASP A 176 5.57 8.47 14.19
C ASP A 176 6.27 8.93 12.90
N GLU A 177 5.80 8.44 11.74
CA GLU A 177 6.32 8.80 10.41
C GLU A 177 5.31 9.65 9.60
N ARG A 178 4.39 10.35 10.28
CA ARG A 178 3.32 11.13 9.65
C ARG A 178 3.80 12.01 8.48
N LEU A 179 4.97 12.62 8.64
CA LEU A 179 5.48 13.59 7.66
C LEU A 179 5.81 12.96 6.30
N ILE A 180 6.06 11.65 6.25
CA ILE A 180 6.33 10.96 4.97
C ILE A 180 5.08 10.94 4.06
N PHE A 181 3.88 11.07 4.65
CA PHE A 181 2.63 11.11 3.90
C PHE A 181 2.28 12.49 3.31
N LYS A 182 3.11 13.51 3.54
CA LYS A 182 3.00 14.78 2.80
C LYS A 182 3.30 14.55 1.32
N ILE A 183 2.58 15.27 0.48
CA ILE A 183 2.75 15.15 -0.96
C ILE A 183 4.04 15.85 -1.37
N PRO A 184 5.01 15.13 -1.99
CA PRO A 184 6.24 15.74 -2.50
C PRO A 184 5.95 16.68 -3.68
N ASP A 185 6.77 17.74 -3.86
CA ASP A 185 6.62 18.76 -4.89
C ASP A 185 6.47 18.17 -6.30
N ILE A 186 7.23 17.12 -6.60
CA ILE A 186 7.14 16.44 -7.91
C ILE A 186 5.76 15.81 -8.14
N LEU A 187 5.19 15.16 -7.11
CA LEU A 187 3.88 14.55 -7.19
C LEU A 187 2.79 15.61 -7.32
N GLU A 188 2.88 16.68 -6.53
CA GLU A 188 1.98 17.83 -6.62
C GLU A 188 2.02 18.47 -8.01
N THR A 189 3.20 18.64 -8.59
CA THR A 189 3.40 19.18 -9.95
C THR A 189 2.74 18.30 -11.02
N LEU A 190 2.90 16.97 -10.91
CA LEU A 190 2.28 16.03 -11.84
C LEU A 190 0.76 16.08 -11.76
N ILE A 191 0.20 16.14 -10.55
CA ILE A 191 -1.25 16.23 -10.34
C ILE A 191 -1.81 17.55 -10.88
N LYS A 192 -1.21 18.68 -10.53
CA LYS A 192 -1.63 20.01 -11.02
C LYS A 192 -1.59 20.14 -12.54
N THR A 193 -0.71 19.41 -13.20
CA THR A 193 -0.58 19.41 -14.66
C THR A 193 -1.36 18.27 -15.35
N ASN A 194 -2.27 17.60 -14.63
CA ASN A 194 -3.08 16.49 -15.12
C ASN A 194 -2.26 15.31 -15.68
N ARG A 195 -1.06 15.10 -15.17
CA ARG A 195 -0.19 13.94 -15.46
C ARG A 195 -0.42 12.86 -14.40
N LEU A 196 -1.58 12.20 -14.45
CA LEU A 196 -2.07 11.33 -13.39
C LEU A 196 -1.69 9.85 -13.55
N GLY A 197 -0.73 9.55 -14.41
CA GLY A 197 -0.28 8.20 -14.71
C GLY A 197 -0.95 7.59 -15.95
N GLN A 198 -1.14 6.28 -15.93
CA GLN A 198 -1.62 5.52 -17.09
C GLN A 198 -2.97 6.02 -17.63
N LYS A 199 -3.88 6.44 -16.77
CA LYS A 199 -5.22 6.91 -17.16
C LYS A 199 -5.24 8.21 -17.99
N THR A 200 -4.19 9.03 -17.86
CA THR A 200 -4.01 10.27 -18.64
C THR A 200 -2.89 10.14 -19.69
N GLY A 201 -2.26 8.96 -19.79
CA GLY A 201 -1.17 8.70 -20.73
C GLY A 201 0.20 9.24 -20.30
N ALA A 202 0.27 9.97 -19.19
CA ALA A 202 1.49 10.54 -18.64
C ALA A 202 1.45 10.57 -17.10
N GLY A 203 2.57 10.28 -16.46
CA GLY A 203 2.80 10.30 -15.02
C GLY A 203 4.31 10.37 -14.78
N PHE A 204 4.86 9.47 -13.97
CA PHE A 204 6.32 9.30 -13.88
C PHE A 204 6.92 8.79 -15.19
N TYR A 205 6.13 8.06 -15.96
CA TYR A 205 6.44 7.63 -17.31
C TYR A 205 5.42 8.17 -18.32
N ARG A 206 5.88 8.38 -19.55
CA ARG A 206 5.01 8.63 -20.70
C ARG A 206 5.53 7.94 -21.96
N LYS A 207 4.69 7.80 -22.96
CA LYS A 207 5.11 7.49 -24.34
C LYS A 207 5.16 8.80 -25.13
N ASN A 208 6.30 9.06 -25.76
CA ASN A 208 6.42 10.20 -26.69
C ASN A 208 5.76 9.89 -28.06
N GLU A 209 5.79 10.85 -28.98
CA GLU A 209 5.20 10.75 -30.32
C GLU A 209 5.75 9.54 -31.10
N ASN A 210 7.00 9.19 -30.92
CA ASN A 210 7.65 8.02 -31.52
C ASN A 210 7.36 6.71 -30.77
N ARG A 211 6.41 6.70 -29.81
CA ARG A 211 6.07 5.57 -28.93
C ARG A 211 7.21 5.07 -28.06
N THR A 212 8.29 5.84 -27.92
CA THR A 212 9.37 5.54 -26.97
C THR A 212 8.96 5.94 -25.57
N ILE A 213 9.31 5.11 -24.57
CA ILE A 213 9.04 5.40 -23.17
C ILE A 213 10.09 6.38 -22.65
N GLU A 214 9.62 7.47 -22.07
CA GLU A 214 10.42 8.45 -21.35
C GLU A 214 10.07 8.41 -19.86
N SER A 215 11.02 8.74 -19.01
CA SER A 215 10.85 8.94 -17.58
C SER A 215 10.98 10.42 -17.23
N ILE A 216 10.30 10.83 -16.17
CA ILE A 216 10.40 12.19 -15.66
C ILE A 216 11.69 12.39 -14.88
N ASP A 217 12.30 13.53 -14.99
CA ASP A 217 13.35 13.99 -14.09
C ASP A 217 12.69 14.53 -12.82
N LEU A 218 13.01 13.92 -11.66
CA LEU A 218 12.36 14.23 -10.39
C LEU A 218 12.64 15.64 -9.87
N SER A 219 13.69 16.31 -10.39
CA SER A 219 14.07 17.66 -9.98
C SER A 219 13.48 18.75 -10.87
N THR A 220 13.30 18.47 -12.16
CA THR A 220 12.84 19.48 -13.14
C THR A 220 11.41 19.25 -13.62
N ALA A 221 10.84 18.10 -13.36
CA ALA A 221 9.55 17.65 -13.87
C ALA A 221 9.47 17.61 -15.42
N GLU A 222 10.63 17.49 -16.09
CA GLU A 222 10.76 17.32 -17.54
C GLU A 222 10.96 15.85 -17.92
N TYR A 223 10.41 15.43 -19.05
CA TYR A 223 10.63 14.06 -19.54
C TYR A 223 11.93 13.95 -20.31
N LYS A 224 12.65 12.86 -20.04
CA LYS A 224 13.92 12.53 -20.66
C LYS A 224 13.93 11.06 -21.12
N PRO A 225 14.71 10.72 -22.16
CA PRO A 225 14.96 9.34 -22.52
C PRO A 225 15.49 8.55 -21.31
N MET A 226 14.97 7.34 -21.09
CA MET A 226 15.42 6.48 -20.01
C MET A 226 16.92 6.14 -20.13
N LYS A 227 17.63 6.19 -19.02
CA LYS A 227 19.04 5.83 -18.94
C LYS A 227 19.21 4.35 -18.57
N LYS A 228 20.32 3.78 -19.00
CA LYS A 228 20.72 2.43 -18.56
C LYS A 228 21.11 2.47 -17.09
N VAL A 229 20.50 1.60 -16.30
CA VAL A 229 20.82 1.47 -14.87
C VAL A 229 22.10 0.64 -14.70
N LEU A 230 23.05 1.20 -13.94
CA LEU A 230 24.40 0.62 -13.75
C LEU A 230 24.74 0.65 -12.25
N PHE A 231 24.11 -0.24 -11.46
CA PHE A 231 24.47 -0.45 -10.06
C PHE A 231 25.17 -1.80 -9.89
N ASP A 232 26.26 -1.82 -9.12
CA ASP A 232 26.98 -3.07 -8.81
C ASP A 232 26.11 -3.99 -7.95
N CYS A 233 25.39 -3.47 -6.97
CA CYS A 233 24.44 -4.26 -6.16
C CYS A 233 23.39 -4.96 -7.04
N PHE A 234 22.87 -4.28 -8.07
CA PHE A 234 21.91 -4.87 -8.99
C PHE A 234 22.53 -6.00 -9.80
N ARG A 235 23.77 -5.82 -10.28
CA ARG A 235 24.52 -6.85 -11.01
C ARG A 235 24.76 -8.07 -10.12
N VAL A 236 25.27 -7.86 -8.89
CA VAL A 236 25.49 -8.94 -7.93
C VAL A 236 24.18 -9.66 -7.58
N ALA A 237 23.10 -8.90 -7.31
CA ALA A 237 21.80 -9.48 -6.99
C ALA A 237 21.22 -10.31 -8.17
N LYS A 238 21.44 -9.87 -9.41
CA LYS A 238 20.95 -10.58 -10.61
C LYS A 238 21.55 -11.98 -10.73
N ASP A 239 22.77 -12.16 -10.31
CA ASP A 239 23.48 -13.44 -10.37
C ASP A 239 23.08 -14.40 -9.23
N GLN A 240 22.26 -13.94 -8.25
CA GLN A 240 21.81 -14.76 -7.15
C GLN A 240 20.56 -15.59 -7.53
N GLN A 241 20.54 -16.85 -7.04
CA GLN A 241 19.46 -17.81 -7.34
C GLN A 241 18.20 -17.62 -6.47
N SER A 242 18.35 -17.18 -5.22
CA SER A 242 17.24 -17.01 -4.28
C SER A 242 16.97 -15.55 -3.96
N LEU A 243 15.69 -15.23 -3.67
CA LEU A 243 15.29 -13.88 -3.26
C LEU A 243 16.04 -13.43 -1.99
N THR A 244 16.21 -14.31 -1.01
CA THR A 244 17.02 -14.05 0.20
C THR A 244 18.41 -13.53 -0.15
N ARG A 245 19.13 -14.18 -1.06
CA ARG A 245 20.48 -13.75 -1.48
C ARG A 245 20.43 -12.44 -2.27
N LYS A 246 19.41 -12.24 -3.11
CA LYS A 246 19.20 -10.97 -3.83
C LYS A 246 19.00 -9.81 -2.88
N LEU A 247 18.11 -9.96 -1.88
CA LEU A 247 17.86 -8.95 -0.86
C LEU A 247 19.12 -8.61 -0.06
N ASN A 248 19.91 -9.63 0.32
CA ASN A 248 21.20 -9.40 1.00
C ASN A 248 22.19 -8.60 0.13
N ALA A 249 22.30 -8.93 -1.17
CA ALA A 249 23.16 -8.19 -2.09
C ALA A 249 22.71 -6.73 -2.26
N LEU A 250 21.40 -6.49 -2.30
CA LEU A 250 20.83 -5.13 -2.38
C LEU A 250 21.01 -4.35 -1.08
N CYS A 251 20.84 -4.98 0.09
CA CYS A 251 20.89 -4.28 1.39
C CYS A 251 22.31 -4.02 1.89
N TYR A 252 23.26 -4.85 1.55
CA TYR A 252 24.59 -4.85 2.19
C TYR A 252 25.76 -4.57 1.23
N GLY A 253 25.47 -4.09 0.03
CA GLY A 253 26.50 -3.54 -0.86
C GLY A 253 26.89 -2.11 -0.47
N ASP A 254 27.91 -1.57 -1.15
CA ASP A 254 28.50 -0.27 -0.83
C ASP A 254 28.14 0.83 -1.82
N ASP A 255 27.53 0.47 -2.95
CA ASP A 255 27.19 1.42 -3.98
C ASP A 255 25.95 2.29 -3.62
N LYS A 256 25.70 3.31 -4.45
CA LYS A 256 24.56 4.22 -4.27
C LYS A 256 23.20 3.48 -4.28
N GLY A 257 23.08 2.45 -5.13
CA GLY A 257 21.88 1.64 -5.22
C GLY A 257 21.60 0.86 -3.93
N SER A 258 22.63 0.25 -3.33
CA SER A 258 22.53 -0.44 -2.04
C SER A 258 22.15 0.51 -0.91
N LYS A 259 22.79 1.67 -0.82
CA LYS A 259 22.48 2.66 0.21
C LYS A 259 21.01 3.10 0.16
N TYR A 260 20.53 3.39 -1.05
CA TYR A 260 19.14 3.74 -1.28
C TYR A 260 18.19 2.58 -0.91
N PHE A 261 18.48 1.37 -1.40
CA PHE A 261 17.63 0.21 -1.13
C PHE A 261 17.58 -0.16 0.35
N TRP A 262 18.72 -0.07 1.05
CA TRP A 262 18.80 -0.28 2.48
C TRP A 262 17.97 0.76 3.26
N GLU A 263 18.01 2.04 2.88
CA GLU A 263 17.20 3.06 3.55
C GLU A 263 15.70 2.78 3.41
N ILE A 264 15.22 2.41 2.22
CA ILE A 264 13.82 2.01 2.02
C ILE A 264 13.47 0.80 2.87
N MET A 265 14.31 -0.25 2.78
CA MET A 265 14.07 -1.50 3.49
C MET A 265 13.99 -1.24 5.00
N SER A 266 15.01 -0.64 5.58
CA SER A 266 15.05 -0.39 7.02
C SER A 266 13.90 0.48 7.52
N LYS A 267 13.54 1.56 6.80
CA LYS A 267 12.37 2.39 7.16
C LYS A 267 11.08 1.61 7.08
N THR A 268 10.86 0.82 6.03
CA THR A 268 9.64 0.00 5.87
C THR A 268 9.52 -1.05 6.97
N LEU A 269 10.62 -1.71 7.35
CA LEU A 269 10.65 -2.73 8.40
C LEU A 269 10.33 -2.12 9.77
N ILE A 270 11.00 -1.02 10.13
CA ILE A 270 10.77 -0.30 11.39
C ILE A 270 9.34 0.20 11.46
N TYR A 271 8.85 0.84 10.40
CA TYR A 271 7.47 1.32 10.35
C TYR A 271 6.46 0.19 10.53
N SER A 272 6.63 -0.93 9.82
CA SER A 272 5.75 -2.09 9.94
C SER A 272 5.72 -2.64 11.37
N ALA A 273 6.88 -2.71 12.04
CA ALA A 273 6.98 -3.16 13.42
C ALA A 273 6.30 -2.19 14.41
N ASN A 274 6.53 -0.87 14.24
CA ASN A 274 5.94 0.16 15.09
C ASN A 274 4.41 0.25 14.96
N LYS A 275 3.84 -0.25 13.85
CA LYS A 275 2.38 -0.28 13.65
C LYS A 275 1.68 -1.46 14.31
N ILE A 276 2.40 -2.32 15.02
CA ILE A 276 1.81 -3.33 15.90
C ILE A 276 1.82 -2.76 17.33
N PRO A 277 0.69 -2.76 18.05
CA PRO A 277 -0.61 -3.34 17.69
C PRO A 277 -1.63 -2.37 17.07
N GLU A 278 -1.21 -1.22 16.53
CA GLU A 278 -2.12 -0.18 16.02
C GLU A 278 -3.02 -0.69 14.89
N ILE A 279 -2.41 -1.21 13.80
CA ILE A 279 -3.14 -1.62 12.57
C ILE A 279 -3.46 -3.12 12.54
N SER A 280 -2.68 -3.95 13.23
CA SER A 280 -2.81 -5.40 13.32
C SER A 280 -2.32 -5.90 14.68
N ASN A 281 -2.79 -7.09 15.10
CA ASN A 281 -2.31 -7.75 16.32
C ASN A 281 -1.08 -8.62 16.08
N ASP A 282 -0.74 -8.91 14.83
CA ASP A 282 0.34 -9.84 14.48
C ASP A 282 1.03 -9.44 13.17
N ILE A 283 2.19 -10.05 12.96
CA ILE A 283 3.04 -9.84 11.78
C ILE A 283 2.49 -10.52 10.52
N ILE A 284 1.73 -11.61 10.68
CA ILE A 284 1.27 -12.45 9.57
C ILE A 284 0.26 -11.68 8.71
N ASN A 285 -0.66 -10.96 9.35
CA ASN A 285 -1.63 -10.13 8.64
C ASN A 285 -0.94 -9.00 7.85
N ILE A 286 0.15 -8.41 8.37
CA ILE A 286 0.92 -7.38 7.67
C ILE A 286 1.64 -7.98 6.45
N ASP A 287 2.33 -9.10 6.63
CA ASP A 287 3.02 -9.77 5.53
C ASP A 287 2.03 -10.20 4.43
N ASN A 288 0.92 -10.80 4.80
CA ASN A 288 -0.10 -11.22 3.85
C ASN A 288 -0.77 -10.05 3.13
N ALA A 289 -1.02 -8.92 3.81
CA ALA A 289 -1.55 -7.72 3.17
C ALA A 289 -0.63 -7.22 2.07
N MET A 290 0.68 -7.23 2.28
CA MET A 290 1.64 -6.80 1.27
C MET A 290 1.80 -7.83 0.14
N LYS A 291 1.79 -9.13 0.46
CA LYS A 291 1.87 -10.20 -0.56
C LYS A 291 0.63 -10.22 -1.46
N TRP A 292 -0.54 -10.17 -0.88
CA TRP A 292 -1.80 -10.34 -1.62
C TRP A 292 -2.38 -9.04 -2.20
N GLY A 293 -2.04 -7.87 -1.59
CA GLY A 293 -2.52 -6.56 -2.03
C GLY A 293 -1.55 -5.78 -2.90
N PHE A 294 -0.25 -5.96 -2.67
CA PHE A 294 0.82 -5.29 -3.43
C PHE A 294 1.67 -6.24 -4.28
N GLY A 295 1.35 -7.53 -4.24
CA GLY A 295 2.03 -8.55 -5.06
C GLY A 295 3.50 -8.77 -4.70
N TRP A 296 3.90 -8.53 -3.44
CA TRP A 296 5.25 -8.83 -2.97
C TRP A 296 5.42 -10.35 -2.81
N GLU A 297 6.61 -10.86 -3.10
CA GLU A 297 6.95 -12.27 -2.86
C GLU A 297 7.17 -12.56 -1.37
N MET A 298 7.68 -11.58 -0.62
CA MET A 298 7.87 -11.61 0.83
C MET A 298 7.28 -10.34 1.43
N GLY A 299 6.53 -10.48 2.53
CA GLY A 299 6.09 -9.35 3.31
C GLY A 299 7.25 -8.69 4.08
N PRO A 300 6.99 -7.60 4.82
CA PRO A 300 8.04 -6.91 5.57
C PRO A 300 8.80 -7.81 6.53
N PHE A 301 8.11 -8.61 7.35
CA PHE A 301 8.74 -9.46 8.36
C PHE A 301 9.45 -10.68 7.74
N GLU A 302 8.84 -11.31 6.74
CA GLU A 302 9.52 -12.35 5.93
C GLU A 302 10.79 -11.80 5.27
N SER A 303 10.76 -10.56 4.78
CA SER A 303 11.94 -9.88 4.24
C SER A 303 13.00 -9.60 5.30
N TRP A 304 12.56 -9.25 6.52
CA TRP A 304 13.46 -9.03 7.66
C TRP A 304 14.22 -10.31 8.03
N ASP A 305 13.50 -11.42 8.13
CA ASP A 305 14.13 -12.74 8.35
C ASP A 305 15.12 -13.08 7.22
N ALA A 306 14.75 -12.81 5.97
CA ALA A 306 15.60 -13.09 4.81
C ALA A 306 16.93 -12.31 4.80
N ILE A 307 16.94 -11.06 5.24
CA ILE A 307 18.17 -10.25 5.34
C ILE A 307 18.93 -10.47 6.65
N GLY A 308 18.34 -11.20 7.61
CA GLY A 308 18.88 -11.51 8.92
C GLY A 308 18.59 -10.46 9.98
N LEU A 309 17.69 -10.81 10.93
CA LEU A 309 17.21 -9.89 11.96
C LEU A 309 18.36 -9.25 12.77
N LYS A 310 19.26 -10.06 13.34
CA LYS A 310 20.37 -9.55 14.16
C LYS A 310 21.26 -8.58 13.38
N LYS A 311 21.72 -9.00 12.20
CA LYS A 311 22.61 -8.20 11.33
C LYS A 311 21.98 -6.88 10.92
N SER A 312 20.70 -6.90 10.56
CA SER A 312 19.99 -5.70 10.13
C SER A 312 19.74 -4.72 11.28
N VAL A 313 19.38 -5.22 12.47
CA VAL A 313 19.22 -4.38 13.67
C VAL A 313 20.55 -3.75 14.09
N GLU A 314 21.65 -4.51 14.10
CA GLU A 314 22.98 -3.94 14.35
C GLU A 314 23.32 -2.82 13.36
N LYS A 315 23.02 -3.01 12.06
CA LYS A 315 23.23 -1.98 11.05
C LYS A 315 22.30 -0.78 11.24
N MET A 316 21.02 -0.98 11.60
CA MET A 316 20.09 0.11 11.91
C MET A 316 20.61 0.97 13.07
N HIS A 317 21.12 0.35 14.15
CA HIS A 317 21.74 1.10 15.25
C HIS A 317 22.98 1.90 14.84
N LEU A 318 23.86 1.32 13.99
CA LEU A 318 25.01 2.03 13.46
C LEU A 318 24.61 3.22 12.58
N ASP A 319 23.48 3.12 11.88
CA ASP A 319 22.91 4.17 11.05
C ASP A 319 22.07 5.20 11.84
N GLY A 320 21.95 5.06 13.17
CA GLY A 320 21.17 5.96 14.04
C GLY A 320 19.65 5.83 13.91
N LYS A 321 19.19 4.62 13.62
CA LYS A 321 17.76 4.28 13.45
C LYS A 321 17.25 3.46 14.62
#